data_de842ec59e2add74e8fa45ceedf9f816
#
_entry.id   de842ec59e2add74e8fa45ceedf9f816
#
_cell.length_a   1.000
_cell.length_b   1.000
_cell.length_c   1.000
_cell.angle_alpha   90.00
_cell.angle_beta   90.00
_cell.angle_gamma   90.00
#
_symmetry.space_group_name_H-M   'P 1'
#
loop_
_entity.id
_entity.type
_entity.pdbx_description
1 polymer ?
#
loop_
_entity_poly.entity_id
_entity_poly.type
_entity_poly.pdbx_seq_one_letter_code
_entity_poly.pdbx_strand_id
1 'polypeptide(L)'
;MNQFVIAEAEKCIGCRTCEIACAVAHSGGQSAQLRPSHFFPRLKVVKSASVSVPVLCRQCENAPCASVCPNDALVRDRDSIQIIQSRCIGCKSCVVACPFGAINVVTKASSDEGEAHLTQSEVHKCDLCVDVAQSPSCVSVCPTSALRLVTADELRKQTLEKQRRSALGWPSH
;
A
#
# COMPACT_ATOMS: atom_id res chain seq x y z
N MET A 1 -3.01 16.28 -4.72
CA MET A 1 -1.70 15.58 -4.64
C MET A 1 -1.88 14.40 -3.71
N ASN A 2 -1.50 13.20 -4.18
CA ASN A 2 -1.75 11.98 -3.42
C ASN A 2 -0.90 11.91 -2.14
N GLN A 3 -1.51 11.39 -1.10
CA GLN A 3 -0.80 10.98 0.12
C GLN A 3 -0.18 9.60 -0.11
N PHE A 4 0.90 9.29 0.58
CA PHE A 4 1.53 7.97 0.50
C PHE A 4 2.31 7.65 1.77
N VAL A 5 2.53 6.37 2.01
CA VAL A 5 3.42 5.93 3.10
C VAL A 5 4.82 5.74 2.52
N ILE A 6 5.83 6.27 3.20
CA ILE A 6 7.23 6.03 2.91
C ILE A 6 7.87 5.19 4.00
N ALA A 7 8.83 4.36 3.62
CA ALA A 7 9.64 3.56 4.54
C ALA A 7 11.09 4.03 4.51
N GLU A 8 11.66 4.23 5.69
CA GLU A 8 13.07 4.54 5.90
C GLU A 8 13.83 3.25 6.18
N ALA A 9 14.66 2.84 5.21
CA ALA A 9 15.36 1.55 5.25
C ALA A 9 16.32 1.44 6.44
N GLU A 10 16.96 2.56 6.82
CA GLU A 10 17.91 2.63 7.94
C GLU A 10 17.25 2.35 9.30
N LYS A 11 15.94 2.63 9.43
CA LYS A 11 15.18 2.39 10.65
C LYS A 11 14.48 1.03 10.67
N CYS A 12 14.37 0.38 9.51
CA CYS A 12 13.59 -0.85 9.39
C CYS A 12 14.40 -2.06 9.86
N ILE A 13 13.93 -2.72 10.90
CA ILE A 13 14.53 -3.96 11.44
C ILE A 13 13.96 -5.24 10.81
N GLY A 14 13.03 -5.12 9.86
CA GLY A 14 12.44 -6.27 9.15
C GLY A 14 11.55 -7.16 10.01
N CYS A 15 10.93 -6.66 11.08
CA CYS A 15 10.11 -7.42 12.04
C CYS A 15 8.77 -7.92 11.46
N ARG A 16 8.31 -7.36 10.31
CA ARG A 16 7.04 -7.68 9.63
C ARG A 16 5.75 -7.36 10.41
N THR A 17 5.82 -6.67 11.54
CA THR A 17 4.62 -6.23 12.27
C THR A 17 3.67 -5.41 11.41
N CYS A 18 4.19 -4.63 10.47
CA CYS A 18 3.42 -3.86 9.50
C CYS A 18 2.60 -4.74 8.54
N GLU A 19 3.12 -5.91 8.13
CA GLU A 19 2.36 -6.88 7.31
C GLU A 19 1.18 -7.45 8.10
N ILE A 20 1.41 -7.83 9.36
CA ILE A 20 0.37 -8.37 10.25
C ILE A 20 -0.71 -7.32 10.47
N ALA A 21 -0.33 -6.10 10.86
CA ALA A 21 -1.30 -5.02 11.09
C ALA A 21 -2.12 -4.68 9.85
N CYS A 22 -1.49 -4.69 8.67
CA CYS A 22 -2.18 -4.48 7.41
C CYS A 22 -3.21 -5.60 7.13
N ALA A 23 -2.84 -6.85 7.32
CA ALA A 23 -3.74 -7.98 7.12
C ALA A 23 -4.90 -7.96 8.13
N VAL A 24 -4.65 -7.68 9.40
CA VAL A 24 -5.68 -7.54 10.45
C VAL A 24 -6.67 -6.44 10.10
N ALA A 25 -6.19 -5.26 9.75
CA ALA A 25 -7.04 -4.11 9.41
C ALA A 25 -8.02 -4.43 8.26
N HIS A 26 -7.57 -5.21 7.28
CA HIS A 26 -8.38 -5.56 6.10
C HIS A 26 -9.14 -6.90 6.22
N SER A 27 -9.06 -7.56 7.38
CA SER A 27 -9.88 -8.73 7.72
C SER A 27 -10.97 -8.45 8.75
N GLY A 28 -11.45 -7.19 8.81
CA GLY A 28 -12.48 -6.77 9.77
C GLY A 28 -11.98 -6.59 11.20
N GLY A 29 -10.67 -6.38 11.38
CA GLY A 29 -10.06 -6.11 12.69
C GLY A 29 -9.91 -7.33 13.61
N GLN A 30 -10.26 -8.52 13.15
CA GLN A 30 -10.24 -9.74 13.94
C GLN A 30 -8.96 -10.55 13.70
N SER A 31 -7.99 -10.41 14.59
CA SER A 31 -6.73 -11.17 14.54
C SER A 31 -6.94 -12.70 14.60
N ALA A 32 -7.99 -13.16 15.28
CA ALA A 32 -8.35 -14.58 15.39
C ALA A 32 -8.76 -15.23 14.06
N GLN A 33 -9.09 -14.44 13.05
CA GLN A 33 -9.47 -14.92 11.71
C GLN A 33 -8.30 -14.97 10.73
N LEU A 34 -7.10 -14.56 11.12
CA LEU A 34 -5.90 -14.63 10.29
C LEU A 34 -5.44 -16.08 10.13
N ARG A 35 -5.92 -16.73 9.08
CA ARG A 35 -5.40 -18.02 8.61
C ARG A 35 -4.38 -17.76 7.51
N PRO A 36 -3.41 -18.66 7.28
CA PRO A 36 -2.45 -18.53 6.16
C PRO A 36 -3.14 -18.31 4.81
N SER A 37 -4.31 -18.93 4.60
CA SER A 37 -5.13 -18.79 3.39
C SER A 37 -5.80 -17.41 3.24
N HIS A 38 -5.86 -16.60 4.31
CA HIS A 38 -6.47 -15.27 4.34
C HIS A 38 -5.47 -14.18 4.73
N PHE A 39 -4.18 -14.49 4.72
CA PHE A 39 -3.12 -13.53 5.03
C PHE A 39 -2.67 -12.79 3.76
N PHE A 40 -3.33 -11.69 3.46
CA PHE A 40 -3.08 -10.86 2.28
C PHE A 40 -2.73 -9.40 2.64
N PRO A 41 -1.54 -9.15 3.21
CA PRO A 41 -1.09 -7.78 3.46
C PRO A 41 -0.93 -7.02 2.14
N ARG A 42 -1.25 -5.73 2.16
CA ARG A 42 -1.14 -4.83 1.00
C ARG A 42 0.24 -4.16 0.90
N LEU A 43 1.18 -4.64 1.67
CA LEU A 43 2.60 -4.31 1.64
C LEU A 43 3.42 -5.58 1.88
N LYS A 44 4.69 -5.57 1.49
CA LYS A 44 5.60 -6.70 1.70
C LYS A 44 6.96 -6.24 2.18
N VAL A 45 7.45 -6.80 3.28
CA VAL A 45 8.81 -6.57 3.75
C VAL A 45 9.78 -7.40 2.91
N VAL A 46 10.60 -6.71 2.14
CA VAL A 46 11.69 -7.30 1.36
C VAL A 46 12.95 -7.26 2.21
N LYS A 47 13.67 -8.37 2.26
CA LYS A 47 14.96 -8.50 2.93
C LYS A 47 16.03 -8.85 1.91
N SER A 48 17.13 -8.11 1.95
CA SER A 48 18.38 -8.41 1.27
C SER A 48 19.50 -8.58 2.30
N ALA A 49 20.73 -8.85 1.87
CA ALA A 49 21.87 -9.02 2.77
C ALA A 49 22.11 -7.83 3.71
N SER A 50 21.84 -6.61 3.26
CA SER A 50 22.15 -5.38 3.99
C SER A 50 20.95 -4.50 4.30
N VAL A 51 19.78 -4.78 3.72
CA VAL A 51 18.60 -3.88 3.83
C VAL A 51 17.34 -4.71 4.06
N SER A 52 16.53 -4.26 5.01
CA SER A 52 15.14 -4.71 5.16
C SER A 52 14.23 -3.50 5.02
N VAL A 53 13.22 -3.57 4.14
CA VAL A 53 12.32 -2.45 3.93
C VAL A 53 10.96 -2.93 3.44
N PRO A 54 9.83 -2.38 3.92
CA PRO A 54 8.53 -2.66 3.37
C PRO A 54 8.34 -1.96 2.01
N VAL A 55 7.95 -2.73 1.00
CA VAL A 55 7.53 -2.25 -0.31
C VAL A 55 6.01 -2.12 -0.31
N LEU A 56 5.51 -0.95 -0.69
CA LEU A 56 4.08 -0.64 -0.74
C LEU A 56 3.77 0.33 -1.88
N CYS A 57 2.48 0.54 -2.15
CA CYS A 57 2.03 1.44 -3.21
C CYS A 57 2.49 2.88 -2.94
N ARG A 58 3.08 3.53 -3.95
CA ARG A 58 3.55 4.92 -3.91
C ARG A 58 2.46 5.95 -4.21
N GLN A 59 1.24 5.52 -4.48
CA GLN A 59 0.09 6.39 -4.80
C GLN A 59 0.43 7.40 -5.92
N CYS A 60 1.01 6.92 -7.01
CA CYS A 60 1.54 7.73 -8.11
C CYS A 60 0.55 8.77 -8.63
N GLU A 61 1.01 10.00 -8.93
CA GLU A 61 0.17 11.04 -9.53
C GLU A 61 -0.29 10.64 -10.93
N ASN A 62 0.61 10.16 -11.77
CA ASN A 62 0.26 9.53 -13.04
C ASN A 62 0.33 8.01 -12.88
N ALA A 63 -0.74 7.42 -12.35
CA ALA A 63 -0.80 6.03 -11.93
C ALA A 63 -0.88 5.08 -13.13
N PRO A 64 0.22 4.40 -13.56
CA PRO A 64 0.18 3.52 -14.73
C PRO A 64 -0.79 2.36 -14.53
N CYS A 65 -0.98 1.90 -13.31
CA CYS A 65 -1.95 0.85 -12.98
C CYS A 65 -3.41 1.27 -13.23
N ALA A 66 -3.75 2.53 -13.02
CA ALA A 66 -5.08 3.06 -13.36
C ALA A 66 -5.23 3.22 -14.88
N SER A 67 -4.20 3.77 -15.54
CA SER A 67 -4.24 4.02 -16.99
C SER A 67 -4.40 2.75 -17.84
N VAL A 68 -3.89 1.60 -17.36
CA VAL A 68 -4.00 0.32 -18.10
C VAL A 68 -5.21 -0.52 -17.71
N CYS A 69 -6.03 -0.05 -16.76
CA CYS A 69 -7.19 -0.83 -16.32
C CYS A 69 -8.34 -0.71 -17.31
N PRO A 70 -8.75 -1.81 -18.00
CA PRO A 70 -9.77 -1.73 -19.05
C PRO A 70 -11.18 -1.43 -18.48
N ASN A 71 -11.39 -1.67 -17.18
CA ASN A 71 -12.68 -1.52 -16.53
C ASN A 71 -12.72 -0.37 -15.53
N ASP A 72 -11.71 0.52 -15.53
CA ASP A 72 -11.61 1.63 -14.58
C ASP A 72 -11.83 1.21 -13.13
N ALA A 73 -11.28 0.05 -12.75
CA ALA A 73 -11.36 -0.47 -11.39
C ALA A 73 -10.43 0.26 -10.42
N LEU A 74 -9.37 0.92 -10.94
CA LEU A 74 -8.44 1.72 -10.15
C LEU A 74 -8.71 3.19 -10.42
N VAL A 75 -9.14 3.91 -9.40
CA VAL A 75 -9.56 5.30 -9.50
C VAL A 75 -8.81 6.17 -8.48
N ARG A 76 -8.70 7.47 -8.78
CA ARG A 76 -8.21 8.44 -7.81
C ARG A 76 -9.38 8.88 -6.92
N ASP A 77 -9.25 8.65 -5.63
CA ASP A 77 -10.20 9.07 -4.62
C ASP A 77 -9.48 9.38 -3.30
N ARG A 78 -9.94 10.39 -2.57
CA ARG A 78 -9.43 10.76 -1.23
C ARG A 78 -7.89 10.84 -1.18
N ASP A 79 -7.32 11.60 -2.12
CA ASP A 79 -5.86 11.80 -2.27
C ASP A 79 -5.03 10.50 -2.39
N SER A 80 -5.61 9.47 -2.96
CA SER A 80 -4.97 8.16 -3.15
C SER A 80 -5.54 7.42 -4.37
N ILE A 81 -4.88 6.34 -4.78
CA ILE A 81 -5.44 5.43 -5.79
C ILE A 81 -6.22 4.34 -5.06
N GLN A 82 -7.52 4.32 -5.24
CA GLN A 82 -8.45 3.36 -4.65
C GLN A 82 -8.87 2.28 -5.64
N ILE A 83 -9.46 1.21 -5.14
CA ILE A 83 -9.91 0.07 -5.94
C ILE A 83 -11.42 -0.11 -5.79
N ILE A 84 -12.12 -0.13 -6.92
CA ILE A 84 -13.52 -0.54 -6.98
C ILE A 84 -13.52 -2.02 -7.36
N GLN A 85 -13.54 -2.90 -6.35
CA GLN A 85 -13.40 -4.35 -6.55
C GLN A 85 -14.48 -4.95 -7.46
N SER A 86 -15.71 -4.42 -7.43
CA SER A 86 -16.81 -4.87 -8.30
C SER A 86 -16.56 -4.66 -9.79
N ARG A 87 -15.63 -3.78 -10.16
CA ARG A 87 -15.22 -3.55 -11.57
C ARG A 87 -14.02 -4.42 -11.97
N CYS A 88 -13.38 -5.08 -11.02
CA CYS A 88 -12.16 -5.85 -11.30
C CYS A 88 -12.50 -7.19 -11.96
N ILE A 89 -11.91 -7.45 -13.12
CA ILE A 89 -12.02 -8.73 -13.86
C ILE A 89 -10.80 -9.64 -13.66
N GLY A 90 -9.85 -9.27 -12.81
CA GLY A 90 -8.66 -10.07 -12.53
C GLY A 90 -7.64 -10.18 -13.67
N CYS A 91 -7.65 -9.29 -14.66
CA CYS A 91 -6.80 -9.35 -15.85
C CYS A 91 -5.29 -9.15 -15.59
N LYS A 92 -4.90 -8.71 -14.40
CA LYS A 92 -3.51 -8.50 -13.93
C LYS A 92 -2.70 -7.43 -14.68
N SER A 93 -3.29 -6.67 -15.61
CA SER A 93 -2.60 -5.59 -16.32
C SER A 93 -1.99 -4.57 -15.36
N CYS A 94 -2.68 -4.24 -14.26
CA CYS A 94 -2.20 -3.34 -13.22
C CYS A 94 -0.96 -3.89 -12.47
N VAL A 95 -0.84 -5.21 -12.32
CA VAL A 95 0.33 -5.85 -11.68
C VAL A 95 1.56 -5.67 -12.56
N VAL A 96 1.42 -5.90 -13.88
CA VAL A 96 2.50 -5.73 -14.86
C VAL A 96 2.90 -4.26 -14.99
N ALA A 97 1.94 -3.35 -14.97
CA ALA A 97 2.18 -1.91 -15.12
C ALA A 97 2.80 -1.25 -13.88
N CYS A 98 2.72 -1.88 -12.70
CA CYS A 98 3.24 -1.30 -11.47
C CYS A 98 4.78 -1.37 -11.42
N PRO A 99 5.52 -0.24 -11.47
CA PRO A 99 6.98 -0.27 -11.46
C PRO A 99 7.57 -0.68 -10.10
N PHE A 100 6.75 -0.70 -9.05
CA PHE A 100 7.17 -1.01 -7.67
C PHE A 100 6.80 -2.43 -7.24
N GLY A 101 6.07 -3.21 -8.07
CA GLY A 101 5.56 -4.53 -7.68
C GLY A 101 4.63 -4.49 -6.45
N ALA A 102 3.93 -3.38 -6.25
CA ALA A 102 3.12 -3.12 -5.05
C ALA A 102 1.64 -3.46 -5.23
N ILE A 103 1.30 -4.23 -6.25
CA ILE A 103 -0.06 -4.68 -6.55
C ILE A 103 -0.04 -6.20 -6.66
N ASN A 104 -0.99 -6.85 -6.02
CA ASN A 104 -1.22 -8.28 -6.14
C ASN A 104 -2.67 -8.55 -6.52
N VAL A 105 -2.92 -9.62 -7.27
CA VAL A 105 -4.25 -10.12 -7.58
C VAL A 105 -4.37 -11.52 -7.00
N VAL A 106 -5.30 -11.67 -6.07
CA VAL A 106 -5.59 -12.94 -5.42
C VAL A 106 -6.92 -13.47 -5.93
N THR A 107 -7.03 -14.78 -6.02
CA THR A 107 -8.27 -15.47 -6.38
C THR A 107 -8.80 -16.13 -5.13
N LYS A 108 -10.01 -15.80 -4.72
CA LYS A 108 -10.72 -16.47 -3.63
C LYS A 108 -11.69 -17.48 -4.23
N ALA A 109 -11.68 -18.69 -3.72
CA ALA A 109 -12.74 -19.64 -3.98
C ALA A 109 -14.00 -19.18 -3.23
N SER A 110 -15.14 -19.15 -3.89
CA SER A 110 -16.44 -18.94 -3.20
C SER A 110 -16.67 -20.10 -2.23
N SER A 111 -17.02 -19.78 -0.98
CA SER A 111 -17.30 -20.76 0.07
C SER A 111 -18.70 -21.37 0.00
N ASP A 112 -19.49 -21.03 -1.00
CA ASP A 112 -20.86 -21.52 -1.15
C ASP A 112 -20.85 -22.93 -1.75
N GLU A 113 -21.17 -23.90 -0.91
CA GLU A 113 -21.40 -25.30 -1.29
C GLU A 113 -22.67 -25.38 -2.14
N GLY A 114 -22.59 -25.15 -3.44
CA GLY A 114 -23.74 -25.38 -4.30
C GLY A 114 -23.78 -24.69 -5.66
N GLU A 115 -22.94 -23.71 -5.95
CA GLU A 115 -22.84 -23.15 -7.28
C GLU A 115 -21.44 -23.29 -7.86
N ALA A 116 -21.39 -23.55 -9.16
CA ALA A 116 -20.16 -23.75 -9.93
C ALA A 116 -19.09 -22.71 -9.52
N HIS A 117 -17.92 -23.17 -9.12
CA HIS A 117 -16.73 -22.43 -8.67
C HIS A 117 -16.54 -21.05 -9.31
N LEU A 118 -17.29 -20.07 -8.85
CA LEU A 118 -17.09 -18.68 -9.20
C LEU A 118 -15.88 -18.19 -8.41
N THR A 119 -14.73 -18.26 -9.04
CA THR A 119 -13.51 -17.68 -8.48
C THR A 119 -13.57 -16.17 -8.63
N GLN A 120 -13.68 -15.45 -7.52
CA GLN A 120 -13.62 -14.00 -7.52
C GLN A 120 -12.17 -13.52 -7.38
N SER A 121 -11.72 -12.72 -8.34
CA SER A 121 -10.40 -12.11 -8.28
C SER A 121 -10.46 -10.77 -7.54
N GLU A 122 -9.58 -10.58 -6.58
CA GLU A 122 -9.44 -9.32 -5.84
C GLU A 122 -8.07 -8.71 -6.05
N VAL A 123 -8.03 -7.39 -6.26
CA VAL A 123 -6.78 -6.62 -6.31
C VAL A 123 -6.43 -6.16 -4.91
N HIS A 124 -5.21 -6.46 -4.50
CA HIS A 124 -4.64 -6.04 -3.22
C HIS A 124 -3.48 -5.06 -3.46
N LYS A 125 -3.66 -3.82 -3.06
CA LYS A 125 -2.65 -2.76 -2.99
C LYS A 125 -2.92 -1.86 -1.79
N CYS A 126 -1.93 -1.13 -1.31
CA CYS A 126 -2.12 -0.16 -0.24
C CYS A 126 -3.15 0.89 -0.64
N ASP A 127 -4.17 1.05 0.17
CA ASP A 127 -5.27 2.01 0.06
C ASP A 127 -5.22 3.07 1.16
N LEU A 128 -4.11 3.13 1.90
CA LEU A 128 -3.92 4.00 3.07
C LEU A 128 -4.88 3.73 4.23
N CYS A 129 -5.52 2.56 4.25
CA CYS A 129 -6.53 2.17 5.24
C CYS A 129 -7.73 3.14 5.35
N VAL A 130 -8.09 3.83 4.25
CA VAL A 130 -9.05 4.95 4.25
C VAL A 130 -10.43 4.53 4.81
N ASP A 131 -10.87 3.29 4.55
CA ASP A 131 -12.18 2.80 4.99
C ASP A 131 -12.13 1.96 6.28
N VAL A 132 -10.95 1.66 6.80
CA VAL A 132 -10.78 0.70 7.90
C VAL A 132 -10.10 1.27 9.13
N ALA A 133 -9.41 2.41 9.03
CA ALA A 133 -8.71 3.04 10.15
C ALA A 133 -8.55 4.56 9.94
N GLN A 134 -8.39 5.30 11.04
CA GLN A 134 -8.16 6.75 10.98
C GLN A 134 -6.76 7.12 10.43
N SER A 135 -5.81 6.20 10.49
CA SER A 135 -4.47 6.33 9.92
C SER A 135 -3.98 4.97 9.42
N PRO A 136 -2.98 4.92 8.52
CA PRO A 136 -2.46 3.65 8.05
C PRO A 136 -1.94 2.77 9.20
N SER A 137 -2.57 1.62 9.39
CA SER A 137 -2.29 0.71 10.52
C SER A 137 -0.83 0.27 10.58
N CYS A 138 -0.15 0.16 9.44
CA CYS A 138 1.27 -0.17 9.38
C CYS A 138 2.18 0.92 9.97
N VAL A 139 1.75 2.19 9.91
CA VAL A 139 2.48 3.32 10.49
C VAL A 139 2.36 3.30 12.01
N SER A 140 1.14 3.13 12.53
CA SER A 140 0.86 3.17 13.97
C SER A 140 1.54 2.05 14.78
N VAL A 141 1.78 0.89 14.15
CA VAL A 141 2.38 -0.29 14.84
C VAL A 141 3.89 -0.41 14.65
N CYS A 142 4.51 0.47 13.87
CA CYS A 142 5.94 0.34 13.58
C CYS A 142 6.80 0.69 14.81
N PRO A 143 7.52 -0.29 15.42
CA PRO A 143 8.23 -0.05 16.68
C PRO A 143 9.42 0.90 16.52
N THR A 144 9.97 1.02 15.33
CA THR A 144 11.12 1.88 15.04
C THR A 144 10.72 3.16 14.29
N SER A 145 9.41 3.39 14.09
CA SER A 145 8.90 4.52 13.31
C SER A 145 9.53 4.62 11.91
N ALA A 146 9.87 3.47 11.33
CA ALA A 146 10.43 3.40 9.98
C ALA A 146 9.41 3.77 8.89
N LEU A 147 8.11 3.65 9.19
CA LEU A 147 7.02 3.99 8.29
C LEU A 147 6.39 5.31 8.71
N ARG A 148 6.15 6.20 7.76
CA ARG A 148 5.42 7.45 8.00
C ARG A 148 4.51 7.79 6.83
N LEU A 149 3.35 8.38 7.13
CA LEU A 149 2.45 8.94 6.15
C LEU A 149 3.00 10.30 5.69
N VAL A 150 3.05 10.52 4.40
CA VAL A 150 3.46 11.78 3.79
C VAL A 150 2.25 12.41 3.15
N THR A 151 1.87 13.59 3.63
CA THR A 151 0.78 14.40 3.09
C THR A 151 1.31 15.47 2.12
N ALA A 152 0.41 16.05 1.34
CA ALA A 152 0.75 17.16 0.44
C ALA A 152 1.34 18.37 1.20
N ASP A 153 0.82 18.65 2.40
CA ASP A 153 1.30 19.76 3.24
C ASP A 153 2.70 19.50 3.80
N GLU A 154 2.96 18.26 4.21
CA GLU A 154 4.29 17.87 4.67
C GLU A 154 5.32 17.96 3.55
N LEU A 155 4.99 17.52 2.33
CA LEU A 155 5.86 17.66 1.17
C LEU A 155 6.16 19.13 0.86
N ARG A 156 5.13 20.00 0.89
CA ARG A 156 5.33 21.43 0.68
C ARG A 156 6.26 22.04 1.73
N LYS A 157 6.08 21.70 3.00
CA LYS A 157 6.96 22.18 4.09
C LYS A 157 8.40 21.70 3.90
N GLN A 158 8.60 20.43 3.59
CA GLN A 158 9.94 19.87 3.35
C GLN A 158 10.61 20.51 2.12
N THR A 159 9.85 20.73 1.05
CA THR A 159 10.36 21.37 -0.15
C THR A 159 10.79 22.80 0.14
N LEU A 160 9.96 23.58 0.83
CA LEU A 160 10.29 24.96 1.21
C LEU A 160 11.53 25.01 2.12
N GLU A 161 11.65 24.10 3.08
CA GLU A 161 12.81 24.03 3.96
C GLU A 161 14.10 23.73 3.17
N LYS A 162 14.06 22.78 2.23
CA LYS A 162 15.19 22.48 1.34
C LYS A 162 15.58 23.68 0.48
N GLN A 163 14.58 24.38 -0.08
CA GLN A 163 14.80 25.59 -0.87
C GLN A 163 15.45 26.69 -0.03
N ARG A 164 14.99 26.91 1.21
CA ARG A 164 15.58 27.90 2.14
C ARG A 164 17.03 27.55 2.47
N ARG A 165 17.33 26.28 2.79
CA ARG A 165 18.71 25.82 3.04
C ARG A 165 19.61 26.04 1.83
N SER A 166 19.12 25.67 0.65
CA SER A 166 19.87 25.89 -0.60
C SER A 166 20.14 27.37 -0.86
N ALA A 167 19.15 28.24 -0.65
CA ALA A 167 19.30 29.68 -0.82
C ALA A 167 20.29 30.32 0.17
N LEU A 168 20.41 29.74 1.38
CA LEU A 168 21.35 30.20 2.42
C LEU A 168 22.74 29.58 2.30
N GLY A 169 23.00 28.74 1.28
CA GLY A 169 24.29 28.09 1.07
C GLY A 169 24.65 27.04 2.12
N TRP A 170 23.68 26.52 2.86
CA TRP A 170 23.94 25.45 3.83
C TRP A 170 24.04 24.08 3.14
N PRO A 171 25.11 23.29 3.45
CA PRO A 171 25.28 21.97 2.85
C PRO A 171 24.11 21.06 3.25
N SER A 172 23.63 20.31 2.27
CA SER A 172 22.67 19.21 2.48
C SER A 172 23.39 18.03 3.15
N HIS A 173 23.03 17.71 4.37
CA HIS A 173 23.39 16.44 5.00
C HIS A 173 22.31 15.41 4.77
#